data_be0f41287481d628139b9d0e6dab7490
#
_entry.id   be0f41287481d628139b9d0e6dab7490
#
_cell.length_a   1.000
_cell.length_b   1.000
_cell.length_c   1.000
_cell.angle_alpha   90.00
_cell.angle_beta   90.00
_cell.angle_gamma   90.00
#
_symmetry.space_group_name_H-M   'P 1'
#
loop_
_entity.id
_entity.type
_entity.pdbx_description
1 polymer ?
#
loop_
_entity_poly.entity_id
_entity_poly.type
_entity_poly.pdbx_seq_one_letter_code
_entity_poly.pdbx_strand_id
1 'polypeptide(L)'
;TRRSVLARHLHEAACRHSRAGGSGVEDNTVSHLNQLPADLPVPEDDGAAAHLPGQAVPDIELPDTAGGIVALHALGEGRSIVYCYPLTGRPDTDLPEGWNNIPGARGCTSEACDFRDHHGDLTAAGATHVFGLSSQSTVYQKEVVDRLRLPFAMVCDTGFRLAAMLGLPTFEAGGVRLYKRLTLVIRDGVVEHVFYPVFPPDKHAQQVLRWLQDHPG
;
A
#
# COMPACT_ATOMS: atom_id res chain seq x y z
N THR A 1 31.67 -6.94 -27.05
CA THR A 1 31.00 -7.86 -27.97
C THR A 1 29.53 -7.90 -27.63
N ARG A 2 28.70 -7.59 -28.59
CA ARG A 2 27.25 -7.36 -28.55
C ARG A 2 26.45 -8.52 -27.92
N ARG A 3 26.01 -8.38 -26.68
CA ARG A 3 24.92 -9.18 -26.04
C ARG A 3 24.51 -8.59 -24.68
N SER A 4 24.13 -7.32 -24.62
CA SER A 4 23.64 -6.74 -23.36
C SER A 4 22.67 -5.55 -23.52
N VAL A 5 21.91 -5.48 -24.59
CA VAL A 5 20.99 -4.36 -24.82
C VAL A 5 19.54 -4.82 -25.06
N LEU A 6 19.25 -6.12 -25.04
CA LEU A 6 17.90 -6.63 -25.40
C LEU A 6 17.01 -7.02 -24.19
N ALA A 7 17.44 -6.79 -22.96
CA ALA A 7 16.67 -7.22 -21.78
C ALA A 7 15.88 -6.10 -21.07
N ARG A 8 15.98 -4.86 -21.54
CA ARG A 8 15.31 -3.71 -20.86
C ARG A 8 13.96 -3.27 -21.42
N HIS A 9 13.44 -3.91 -22.46
CA HIS A 9 12.21 -3.46 -23.15
C HIS A 9 11.00 -4.38 -23.02
N LEU A 10 11.05 -5.40 -22.16
CA LEU A 10 9.95 -6.35 -22.01
C LEU A 10 9.17 -6.23 -20.69
N HIS A 11 9.50 -5.26 -19.83
CA HIS A 11 8.85 -5.14 -18.51
C HIS A 11 7.75 -4.06 -18.42
N GLU A 12 7.67 -3.17 -19.41
CA GLU A 12 6.63 -2.10 -19.43
C GLU A 12 5.29 -2.51 -20.04
N ALA A 13 5.19 -3.72 -20.60
CA ALA A 13 4.01 -4.15 -21.36
C ALA A 13 2.95 -4.94 -20.57
N ALA A 14 3.21 -5.31 -19.33
CA ALA A 14 2.31 -6.23 -18.58
C ALA A 14 1.08 -5.54 -17.96
N CYS A 15 1.03 -4.21 -17.93
CA CYS A 15 -0.16 -3.45 -17.50
C CYS A 15 -0.98 -2.88 -18.69
N ARG A 16 -0.47 -3.02 -19.92
CA ARG A 16 -1.16 -2.60 -21.14
C ARG A 16 -1.20 -3.77 -22.13
N HIS A 17 -2.39 -4.17 -22.51
CA HIS A 17 -2.72 -5.11 -23.60
C HIS A 17 -2.72 -6.60 -23.28
N SER A 18 -3.87 -7.06 -22.84
CA SER A 18 -4.43 -8.29 -23.35
C SER A 18 -5.56 -7.90 -24.31
N ARG A 19 -5.25 -7.75 -25.59
CA ARG A 19 -6.25 -7.77 -26.66
C ARG A 19 -6.02 -8.99 -27.51
N ALA A 20 -6.91 -9.97 -27.41
CA ALA A 20 -7.47 -10.68 -28.54
C ALA A 20 -8.44 -11.77 -28.08
N GLY A 21 -9.75 -11.62 -28.40
CA GLY A 21 -10.64 -12.69 -28.81
C GLY A 21 -11.19 -13.61 -27.71
N GLY A 22 -12.25 -13.19 -27.04
CA GLY A 22 -13.12 -14.06 -26.24
C GLY A 22 -14.29 -13.24 -25.69
N SER A 23 -15.49 -13.52 -26.18
CA SER A 23 -16.74 -12.93 -25.69
C SER A 23 -16.92 -13.20 -24.20
N GLY A 24 -16.89 -12.16 -23.36
CA GLY A 24 -17.14 -12.35 -21.96
C GLY A 24 -17.27 -11.04 -21.19
N VAL A 25 -18.33 -10.92 -20.46
CA VAL A 25 -18.74 -9.80 -19.60
C VAL A 25 -17.79 -9.61 -18.37
N GLU A 26 -16.73 -10.43 -18.25
CA GLU A 26 -15.88 -10.51 -17.04
C GLU A 26 -14.72 -9.49 -16.97
N ASP A 27 -14.35 -8.85 -18.09
CA ASP A 27 -13.15 -8.00 -18.14
C ASP A 27 -13.38 -6.54 -17.69
N ASN A 28 -14.64 -6.11 -17.60
CA ASN A 28 -14.97 -4.72 -17.30
C ASN A 28 -14.95 -4.38 -15.81
N THR A 29 -15.17 -5.34 -14.92
CA THR A 29 -15.28 -5.11 -13.47
C THR A 29 -13.92 -4.98 -12.79
N VAL A 30 -12.91 -5.71 -13.25
CA VAL A 30 -11.53 -5.63 -12.73
C VAL A 30 -10.83 -4.35 -13.19
N SER A 31 -11.17 -3.87 -14.39
CA SER A 31 -10.61 -2.63 -14.96
C SER A 31 -10.93 -1.39 -14.11
N HIS A 32 -12.13 -1.32 -13.52
CA HIS A 32 -12.56 -0.16 -12.73
C HIS A 32 -11.84 0.00 -11.39
N LEU A 33 -11.34 -1.08 -10.79
CA LEU A 33 -10.62 -1.03 -9.51
C LEU A 33 -9.20 -0.48 -9.65
N ASN A 34 -8.59 -0.65 -10.84
CA ASN A 34 -7.22 -0.23 -11.14
C ASN A 34 -7.13 1.15 -11.78
N GLN A 35 -8.25 1.71 -12.23
CA GLN A 35 -8.27 3.04 -12.84
C GLN A 35 -8.68 4.08 -11.80
N LEU A 36 -7.87 5.14 -11.70
CA LEU A 36 -8.20 6.28 -10.86
C LEU A 36 -9.02 7.28 -11.67
N PRO A 37 -10.18 7.74 -11.16
CA PRO A 37 -10.86 8.90 -11.71
C PRO A 37 -9.92 10.11 -11.74
N ALA A 38 -10.04 10.94 -12.77
CA ALA A 38 -9.17 12.11 -12.94
C ALA A 38 -9.47 13.26 -11.95
N ASP A 39 -10.66 13.23 -11.36
CA ASP A 39 -11.23 14.26 -10.50
C ASP A 39 -11.31 13.85 -9.02
N LEU A 40 -10.45 12.92 -8.59
CA LEU A 40 -10.41 12.51 -7.18
C LEU A 40 -10.05 13.70 -6.28
N PRO A 41 -10.78 13.86 -5.15
CA PRO A 41 -10.47 14.90 -4.19
C PRO A 41 -9.09 14.67 -3.57
N VAL A 42 -8.28 15.73 -3.57
CA VAL A 42 -6.93 15.70 -2.98
C VAL A 42 -7.06 15.79 -1.45
N PRO A 43 -6.47 14.88 -0.69
CA PRO A 43 -6.48 14.99 0.77
C PRO A 43 -5.59 16.15 1.23
N GLU A 44 -6.06 16.88 2.25
CA GLU A 44 -5.29 17.92 2.91
C GLU A 44 -4.55 17.35 4.12
N ASP A 45 -3.38 17.93 4.42
CA ASP A 45 -2.65 17.61 5.65
C ASP A 45 -3.34 18.29 6.84
N ASP A 46 -4.02 17.48 7.64
CA ASP A 46 -4.70 17.92 8.86
C ASP A 46 -3.81 17.84 10.12
N GLY A 47 -2.52 17.55 9.96
CA GLY A 47 -1.56 17.40 11.06
C GLY A 47 -1.69 16.11 11.85
N ALA A 48 -2.61 15.21 11.48
CA ALA A 48 -2.92 14.00 12.26
C ALA A 48 -1.77 12.99 12.36
N ALA A 49 -0.75 13.09 11.52
CA ALA A 49 0.44 12.23 11.54
C ALA A 49 1.72 12.96 12.01
N ALA A 50 1.64 14.24 12.36
CA ALA A 50 2.81 15.06 12.68
C ALA A 50 3.61 14.60 13.92
N HIS A 51 2.95 13.86 14.83
CA HIS A 51 3.55 13.34 16.05
C HIS A 51 4.31 12.02 15.86
N LEU A 52 4.16 11.35 14.71
CA LEU A 52 4.66 9.98 14.49
C LEU A 52 6.19 9.89 14.32
N PRO A 53 6.88 10.80 13.61
CA PRO A 53 8.34 10.71 13.51
C PRO A 53 9.02 10.73 14.87
N GLY A 54 9.94 9.77 15.10
CA GLY A 54 10.63 9.58 16.38
C GLY A 54 9.87 8.73 17.40
N GLN A 55 8.62 8.32 17.13
CA GLN A 55 7.88 7.42 18.02
C GLN A 55 8.42 5.99 17.91
N ALA A 56 8.59 5.34 19.07
CA ALA A 56 8.84 3.91 19.10
C ALA A 56 7.62 3.14 18.64
N VAL A 57 7.82 2.18 17.76
CA VAL A 57 6.75 1.26 17.32
C VAL A 57 6.40 0.36 18.50
N PRO A 58 5.11 0.25 18.87
CA PRO A 58 4.71 -0.53 20.04
C PRO A 58 4.96 -2.03 19.85
N ASP A 59 5.19 -2.72 20.97
CA ASP A 59 5.30 -4.17 21.02
C ASP A 59 3.93 -4.81 20.84
N ILE A 60 3.55 -4.99 19.58
CA ILE A 60 2.35 -5.71 19.19
C ILE A 60 2.66 -6.69 18.06
N GLU A 61 1.95 -7.79 18.07
CA GLU A 61 1.99 -8.79 17.04
C GLU A 61 0.69 -8.76 16.22
N LEU A 62 0.82 -8.71 14.91
CA LEU A 62 -0.28 -8.66 13.96
C LEU A 62 -0.17 -9.81 12.95
N PRO A 63 -1.27 -10.49 12.60
CA PRO A 63 -1.25 -11.53 11.60
C PRO A 63 -1.00 -10.95 10.21
N ASP A 64 -0.36 -11.74 9.35
CA ASP A 64 -0.11 -11.41 7.96
C ASP A 64 -0.76 -12.39 6.96
N THR A 65 -0.70 -12.05 5.69
CA THR A 65 -1.25 -12.87 4.61
C THR A 65 -0.37 -14.04 4.19
N ALA A 66 0.86 -14.13 4.68
CA ALA A 66 1.74 -15.28 4.48
C ALA A 66 1.48 -16.41 5.50
N GLY A 67 0.58 -16.19 6.45
CA GLY A 67 0.25 -17.12 7.52
C GLY A 67 1.16 -16.99 8.74
N GLY A 68 1.91 -15.88 8.82
CA GLY A 68 2.80 -15.53 9.91
C GLY A 68 2.20 -14.50 10.86
N ILE A 69 3.07 -14.07 11.78
CA ILE A 69 2.85 -12.98 12.72
C ILE A 69 3.98 -11.97 12.53
N VAL A 70 3.65 -10.71 12.40
CA VAL A 70 4.60 -9.62 12.22
C VAL A 70 4.65 -8.76 13.48
N ALA A 71 5.83 -8.62 14.06
CA ALA A 71 6.14 -7.69 15.13
C ALA A 71 6.86 -6.48 14.53
N LEU A 72 6.11 -5.41 14.21
CA LEU A 72 6.64 -4.25 13.48
C LEU A 72 7.77 -3.51 14.24
N HIS A 73 7.83 -3.63 15.57
CA HIS A 73 8.90 -3.06 16.40
C HIS A 73 10.22 -3.83 16.32
N ALA A 74 10.20 -5.06 15.79
CA ALA A 74 11.33 -6.01 15.82
C ALA A 74 11.63 -6.60 14.45
N LEU A 75 11.53 -5.79 13.38
CA LEU A 75 11.78 -6.23 12.00
C LEU A 75 13.27 -6.40 11.64
N GLY A 76 14.18 -6.16 12.59
CA GLY A 76 15.62 -6.24 12.37
C GLY A 76 16.23 -4.94 11.84
N GLU A 77 17.47 -5.05 11.35
CA GLU A 77 18.21 -3.90 10.84
C GLU A 77 17.66 -3.41 9.49
N GLY A 78 17.85 -2.12 9.23
CA GLY A 78 17.45 -1.48 7.97
C GLY A 78 16.05 -0.84 8.03
N ARG A 79 15.56 -0.41 6.89
CA ARG A 79 14.30 0.31 6.77
C ARG A 79 13.17 -0.62 6.34
N SER A 80 12.09 -0.60 7.09
CA SER A 80 10.85 -1.29 6.73
C SER A 80 9.79 -0.28 6.32
N ILE A 81 9.13 -0.51 5.19
CA ILE A 81 8.09 0.33 4.63
C ILE A 81 6.74 -0.30 4.96
N VAL A 82 5.89 0.43 5.68
CA VAL A 82 4.53 -0.01 6.02
C VAL A 82 3.54 1.00 5.47
N TYR A 83 2.93 0.71 4.31
CA TYR A 83 1.90 1.57 3.76
C TYR A 83 0.52 1.17 4.29
N CYS A 84 -0.08 2.08 5.05
CA CYS A 84 -1.43 1.94 5.59
C CYS A 84 -2.44 2.45 4.56
N TYR A 85 -3.50 1.67 4.34
CA TYR A 85 -4.52 2.01 3.36
C TYR A 85 -5.92 1.67 3.89
N PRO A 86 -6.97 2.41 3.44
CA PRO A 86 -8.31 2.20 3.98
C PRO A 86 -8.92 0.86 3.57
N LEU A 87 -9.10 0.62 2.27
CA LEU A 87 -9.85 -0.52 1.77
C LEU A 87 -9.48 -0.82 0.31
N THR A 88 -9.06 -2.05 0.03
CA THR A 88 -9.03 -2.58 -1.34
C THR A 88 -10.41 -3.12 -1.72
N GLY A 89 -10.86 -2.79 -2.94
CA GLY A 89 -12.09 -3.36 -3.47
C GLY A 89 -11.91 -4.79 -3.99
N ARG A 90 -13.03 -5.51 -4.07
CA ARG A 90 -13.14 -6.79 -4.78
C ARG A 90 -14.05 -6.63 -6.01
N PRO A 91 -13.86 -7.43 -7.05
CA PRO A 91 -14.67 -7.33 -8.26
C PRO A 91 -16.18 -7.55 -8.04
N ASP A 92 -16.53 -8.34 -7.01
CA ASP A 92 -17.87 -8.79 -6.66
C ASP A 92 -18.49 -8.03 -5.46
N THR A 93 -17.82 -6.98 -4.99
CA THR A 93 -18.24 -6.25 -3.79
C THR A 93 -18.26 -4.76 -4.06
N ASP A 94 -19.40 -4.13 -3.84
CA ASP A 94 -19.53 -2.68 -3.96
C ASP A 94 -18.67 -1.96 -2.90
N LEU A 95 -18.09 -0.84 -3.32
CA LEU A 95 -17.43 0.07 -2.40
C LEU A 95 -18.48 0.84 -1.59
N PRO A 96 -18.12 1.35 -0.39
CA PRO A 96 -19.02 2.20 0.39
C PRO A 96 -19.57 3.35 -0.45
N GLU A 97 -20.83 3.71 -0.18
CA GLU A 97 -21.49 4.84 -0.86
C GLU A 97 -20.64 6.12 -0.72
N GLY A 98 -20.51 6.87 -1.80
CA GLY A 98 -19.73 8.10 -1.82
C GLY A 98 -18.22 7.92 -1.76
N TRP A 99 -17.70 6.69 -1.89
CA TRP A 99 -16.28 6.37 -1.74
C TRP A 99 -15.33 7.26 -2.54
N ASN A 100 -15.69 7.59 -3.79
CA ASN A 100 -14.87 8.43 -4.66
C ASN A 100 -14.85 9.90 -4.23
N ASN A 101 -15.77 10.33 -3.37
CA ASN A 101 -15.86 11.71 -2.88
C ASN A 101 -15.08 11.92 -1.57
N ILE A 102 -14.56 10.83 -0.97
CA ILE A 102 -13.77 10.92 0.27
C ILE A 102 -12.29 11.12 -0.09
N PRO A 103 -11.68 12.28 0.30
CA PRO A 103 -10.27 12.53 0.03
C PRO A 103 -9.37 11.41 0.57
N GLY A 104 -8.50 10.87 -0.28
CA GLY A 104 -7.56 9.81 0.09
C GLY A 104 -8.15 8.40 0.20
N ALA A 105 -9.47 8.18 0.04
CA ALA A 105 -10.07 6.85 0.14
C ALA A 105 -9.80 5.98 -1.09
N ARG A 106 -10.04 6.50 -2.28
CA ARG A 106 -9.86 5.77 -3.54
C ARG A 106 -8.39 5.48 -3.86
N GLY A 107 -8.11 4.34 -4.52
CA GLY A 107 -6.81 4.05 -5.13
C GLY A 107 -5.95 3.01 -4.41
N CYS A 108 -6.48 2.27 -3.43
CA CYS A 108 -5.70 1.26 -2.70
C CYS A 108 -5.16 0.14 -3.61
N THR A 109 -5.95 -0.29 -4.60
CA THR A 109 -5.51 -1.29 -5.58
C THR A 109 -4.39 -0.75 -6.46
N SER A 110 -4.52 0.50 -6.95
CA SER A 110 -3.49 1.15 -7.76
C SER A 110 -2.21 1.39 -6.97
N GLU A 111 -2.31 1.75 -5.69
CA GLU A 111 -1.17 1.89 -4.78
C GLU A 111 -0.46 0.55 -4.55
N ALA A 112 -1.21 -0.53 -4.29
CA ALA A 112 -0.63 -1.86 -4.13
C ALA A 112 0.11 -2.31 -5.40
N CYS A 113 -0.43 -2.00 -6.59
CA CYS A 113 0.23 -2.24 -7.87
C CYS A 113 1.52 -1.41 -8.02
N ASP A 114 1.51 -0.12 -7.62
CA ASP A 114 2.70 0.73 -7.67
C ASP A 114 3.81 0.18 -6.75
N PHE A 115 3.47 -0.24 -5.53
CA PHE A 115 4.43 -0.92 -4.63
C PHE A 115 4.93 -2.26 -5.18
N ARG A 116 4.06 -3.06 -5.82
CA ARG A 116 4.48 -4.31 -6.49
C ARG A 116 5.48 -4.03 -7.59
N ASP A 117 5.16 -3.08 -8.47
CA ASP A 117 5.95 -2.79 -9.67
C ASP A 117 7.31 -2.17 -9.32
N HIS A 118 7.44 -1.48 -8.19
CA HIS A 118 8.67 -0.87 -7.70
C HIS A 118 9.33 -1.65 -6.56
N HIS A 119 8.85 -2.85 -6.19
CA HIS A 119 9.37 -3.60 -5.05
C HIS A 119 10.87 -3.88 -5.14
N GLY A 120 11.36 -4.26 -6.33
CA GLY A 120 12.78 -4.50 -6.55
C GLY A 120 13.63 -3.25 -6.40
N ASP A 121 13.14 -2.10 -6.87
CA ASP A 121 13.84 -0.82 -6.76
C ASP A 121 13.86 -0.31 -5.31
N LEU A 122 12.76 -0.49 -4.56
CA LEU A 122 12.69 -0.17 -3.13
C LEU A 122 13.69 -1.01 -2.32
N THR A 123 13.78 -2.31 -2.61
CA THR A 123 14.76 -3.20 -1.97
C THR A 123 16.18 -2.78 -2.30
N ALA A 124 16.47 -2.46 -3.56
CA ALA A 124 17.78 -1.98 -3.99
C ALA A 124 18.17 -0.62 -3.36
N ALA A 125 17.16 0.20 -3.01
CA ALA A 125 17.35 1.48 -2.32
C ALA A 125 17.41 1.34 -0.78
N GLY A 126 17.42 0.11 -0.23
CA GLY A 126 17.65 -0.15 1.19
C GLY A 126 16.38 -0.49 2.00
N ALA A 127 15.23 -0.71 1.36
CA ALA A 127 14.07 -1.26 2.05
C ALA A 127 14.28 -2.76 2.31
N THR A 128 14.33 -3.17 3.58
CA THR A 128 14.44 -4.58 3.98
C THR A 128 13.09 -5.29 3.95
N HIS A 129 12.03 -4.56 4.25
CA HIS A 129 10.66 -5.07 4.20
C HIS A 129 9.72 -4.04 3.56
N VAL A 130 8.71 -4.55 2.87
CA VAL A 130 7.54 -3.78 2.42
C VAL A 130 6.29 -4.52 2.86
N PHE A 131 5.40 -3.83 3.55
CA PHE A 131 4.11 -4.35 3.99
C PHE A 131 2.99 -3.37 3.64
N GLY A 132 1.87 -3.88 3.16
CA GLY A 132 0.62 -3.16 3.22
C GLY A 132 -0.08 -3.44 4.56
N LEU A 133 -0.76 -2.47 5.14
CA LEU A 133 -1.49 -2.62 6.39
C LEU A 133 -2.89 -2.04 6.28
N SER A 134 -3.89 -2.78 6.69
CA SER A 134 -5.26 -2.27 6.82
C SER A 134 -6.05 -3.01 7.90
N SER A 135 -7.28 -2.53 8.15
CA SER A 135 -8.24 -3.19 9.04
C SER A 135 -9.01 -4.35 8.38
N GLN A 136 -8.74 -4.65 7.11
CA GLN A 136 -9.35 -5.78 6.42
C GLN A 136 -8.79 -7.10 6.96
N SER A 137 -9.63 -8.15 6.99
CA SER A 137 -9.21 -9.47 7.50
C SER A 137 -8.12 -10.11 6.66
N THR A 138 -7.37 -11.03 7.26
CA THR A 138 -6.30 -11.80 6.60
C THR A 138 -6.82 -12.51 5.34
N VAL A 139 -8.02 -13.11 5.42
CA VAL A 139 -8.64 -13.79 4.27
C VAL A 139 -8.95 -12.81 3.14
N TYR A 140 -9.43 -11.61 3.49
CA TYR A 140 -9.71 -10.59 2.50
C TYR A 140 -8.43 -10.08 1.82
N GLN A 141 -7.41 -9.74 2.60
CA GLN A 141 -6.14 -9.25 2.08
C GLN A 141 -5.35 -10.33 1.32
N LYS A 142 -5.50 -11.62 1.71
CA LYS A 142 -4.87 -12.73 0.99
C LYS A 142 -5.39 -12.85 -0.45
N GLU A 143 -6.68 -12.67 -0.68
CA GLU A 143 -7.24 -12.60 -2.02
C GLU A 143 -6.61 -11.47 -2.84
N VAL A 144 -6.43 -10.28 -2.23
CA VAL A 144 -5.78 -9.14 -2.89
C VAL A 144 -4.33 -9.46 -3.26
N VAL A 145 -3.56 -10.08 -2.35
CA VAL A 145 -2.18 -10.52 -2.61
C VAL A 145 -2.13 -11.47 -3.81
N ASP A 146 -3.01 -12.47 -3.84
CA ASP A 146 -3.04 -13.47 -4.90
C ASP A 146 -3.46 -12.87 -6.24
N ARG A 147 -4.56 -12.10 -6.25
CA ARG A 147 -5.10 -11.48 -7.45
C ARG A 147 -4.13 -10.48 -8.08
N LEU A 148 -3.49 -9.65 -7.27
CA LEU A 148 -2.53 -8.65 -7.73
C LEU A 148 -1.10 -9.18 -7.85
N ARG A 149 -0.83 -10.42 -7.41
CA ARG A 149 0.50 -11.04 -7.39
C ARG A 149 1.51 -10.18 -6.65
N LEU A 150 1.15 -9.75 -5.44
CA LEU A 150 2.04 -8.92 -4.63
C LEU A 150 3.24 -9.74 -4.14
N PRO A 151 4.48 -9.24 -4.28
CA PRO A 151 5.69 -9.94 -3.83
C PRO A 151 5.94 -9.79 -2.32
N PHE A 152 5.02 -9.18 -1.58
CA PHE A 152 5.12 -8.91 -0.15
C PHE A 152 3.81 -9.26 0.55
N ALA A 153 3.89 -9.46 1.87
CA ALA A 153 2.72 -9.76 2.70
C ALA A 153 1.96 -8.48 3.08
N MET A 154 0.67 -8.66 3.37
CA MET A 154 -0.17 -7.64 3.97
C MET A 154 -0.38 -7.96 5.45
N VAL A 155 -0.26 -6.95 6.31
CA VAL A 155 -0.48 -7.02 7.75
C VAL A 155 -1.92 -6.63 8.06
N CYS A 156 -2.57 -7.38 8.94
CA CYS A 156 -3.99 -7.26 9.23
C CYS A 156 -4.19 -6.73 10.65
N ASP A 157 -4.68 -5.51 10.80
CA ASP A 157 -5.04 -4.91 12.10
C ASP A 157 -6.55 -4.66 12.18
N THR A 158 -7.33 -5.73 12.20
CA THR A 158 -8.80 -5.66 12.27
C THR A 158 -9.31 -5.00 13.55
N GLY A 159 -8.50 -4.98 14.61
CA GLY A 159 -8.81 -4.37 15.90
C GLY A 159 -8.28 -2.95 16.07
N PHE A 160 -7.65 -2.36 15.07
CA PHE A 160 -7.02 -1.02 15.17
C PHE A 160 -6.06 -0.88 16.36
N ARG A 161 -5.39 -1.97 16.72
CA ARG A 161 -4.47 -1.99 17.86
C ARG A 161 -3.27 -1.09 17.63
N LEU A 162 -2.65 -1.18 16.44
CA LEU A 162 -1.55 -0.30 16.06
C LEU A 162 -2.02 1.16 16.00
N ALA A 163 -3.21 1.41 15.39
CA ALA A 163 -3.78 2.75 15.35
C ALA A 163 -3.99 3.33 16.73
N ALA A 164 -4.51 2.55 17.67
CA ALA A 164 -4.74 3.01 19.04
C ALA A 164 -3.44 3.31 19.80
N MET A 165 -2.39 2.52 19.59
CA MET A 165 -1.13 2.65 20.31
C MET A 165 -0.22 3.75 19.74
N LEU A 166 -0.21 3.96 18.42
CA LEU A 166 0.57 5.01 17.75
C LEU A 166 -0.22 6.28 17.48
N GLY A 167 -1.54 6.29 17.68
CA GLY A 167 -2.38 7.41 17.28
C GLY A 167 -2.51 7.57 15.76
N LEU A 168 -2.50 6.45 14.99
CA LEU A 168 -2.61 6.55 13.55
C LEU A 168 -3.98 7.08 13.12
N PRO A 169 -4.04 7.97 12.12
CA PRO A 169 -5.29 8.59 11.70
C PRO A 169 -6.24 7.58 11.05
N THR A 170 -7.50 7.70 11.40
CA THR A 170 -8.60 6.87 10.88
C THR A 170 -9.77 7.77 10.48
N PHE A 171 -10.70 7.22 9.70
CA PHE A 171 -11.96 7.86 9.35
C PHE A 171 -13.08 6.82 9.27
N GLU A 172 -14.31 7.28 9.12
CA GLU A 172 -15.47 6.41 8.95
C GLU A 172 -16.09 6.61 7.56
N ALA A 173 -16.46 5.49 6.93
CA ALA A 173 -17.21 5.49 5.68
C ALA A 173 -18.17 4.29 5.67
N GLY A 174 -19.44 4.53 5.33
CA GLY A 174 -20.46 3.47 5.31
C GLY A 174 -20.65 2.77 6.67
N GLY A 175 -20.41 3.47 7.79
CA GLY A 175 -20.48 2.90 9.14
C GLY A 175 -19.29 2.00 9.53
N VAL A 176 -18.22 1.99 8.73
CA VAL A 176 -17.01 1.22 8.99
C VAL A 176 -15.84 2.16 9.26
N ARG A 177 -15.11 1.91 10.34
CA ARG A 177 -13.85 2.59 10.64
C ARG A 177 -12.74 2.07 9.74
N LEU A 178 -11.93 2.97 9.21
CA LEU A 178 -10.88 2.67 8.25
C LEU A 178 -9.62 3.49 8.56
N TYR A 179 -8.44 2.98 8.18
CA TYR A 179 -7.21 3.76 8.21
C TYR A 179 -7.26 4.90 7.20
N LYS A 180 -6.77 6.09 7.55
CA LYS A 180 -6.34 7.05 6.54
C LYS A 180 -5.08 6.54 5.84
N ARG A 181 -4.90 6.96 4.59
CA ARG A 181 -3.71 6.57 3.82
C ARG A 181 -2.48 7.30 4.34
N LEU A 182 -1.48 6.54 4.77
CA LEU A 182 -0.17 7.03 5.17
C LEU A 182 0.87 5.93 5.00
N THR A 183 2.15 6.28 4.97
CA THR A 183 3.21 5.27 5.01
C THR A 183 4.21 5.61 6.09
N LEU A 184 4.53 4.60 6.89
CA LEU A 184 5.58 4.64 7.90
C LEU A 184 6.87 4.08 7.30
N VAL A 185 7.97 4.81 7.44
CA VAL A 185 9.31 4.26 7.31
C VAL A 185 9.80 3.96 8.71
N ILE A 186 10.00 2.69 9.01
CA ILE A 186 10.43 2.21 10.33
C ILE A 186 11.89 1.79 10.23
N ARG A 187 12.72 2.27 11.15
CA ARG A 187 14.12 1.87 11.29
C ARG A 187 14.40 1.57 12.76
N ASP A 188 14.98 0.41 13.03
CA ASP A 188 15.37 -0.01 14.40
C ASP A 188 14.22 0.12 15.42
N GLY A 189 13.01 -0.22 15.02
CA GLY A 189 11.81 -0.14 15.87
C GLY A 189 11.29 1.27 16.11
N VAL A 190 11.77 2.28 15.39
CA VAL A 190 11.34 3.68 15.49
C VAL A 190 10.79 4.16 14.15
N VAL A 191 9.75 4.98 14.18
CA VAL A 191 9.23 5.65 12.98
C VAL A 191 10.23 6.74 12.56
N GLU A 192 11.01 6.47 11.52
CA GLU A 192 12.01 7.40 10.99
C GLU A 192 11.36 8.52 10.17
N HIS A 193 10.37 8.17 9.36
CA HIS A 193 9.67 9.12 8.49
C HIS A 193 8.22 8.69 8.25
N VAL A 194 7.37 9.66 7.89
CA VAL A 194 5.96 9.45 7.57
C VAL A 194 5.60 10.20 6.30
N PHE A 195 4.96 9.50 5.36
CA PHE A 195 4.28 10.13 4.23
C PHE A 195 2.81 10.31 4.60
N TYR A 196 2.38 11.55 4.75
CA TYR A 196 1.00 11.93 5.05
C TYR A 196 0.73 13.39 4.67
N PRO A 197 -0.37 13.69 4.00
CA PRO A 197 -1.24 12.74 3.31
C PRO A 197 -0.57 12.15 2.06
N VAL A 198 -1.07 11.02 1.57
CA VAL A 198 -0.57 10.36 0.35
C VAL A 198 -1.46 10.68 -0.84
N PHE A 199 -0.89 11.31 -1.87
CA PHE A 199 -1.55 11.56 -3.14
C PHE A 199 -0.53 11.88 -4.24
N PRO A 200 -0.71 11.42 -5.50
CA PRO A 200 -1.69 10.42 -5.91
C PRO A 200 -1.25 8.99 -5.51
N PRO A 201 -2.19 8.08 -5.20
CA PRO A 201 -1.86 6.76 -4.66
C PRO A 201 -1.11 5.85 -5.65
N ASP A 202 -1.31 6.01 -6.96
CA ASP A 202 -0.64 5.24 -8.02
C ASP A 202 0.79 5.73 -8.33
N LYS A 203 1.32 6.67 -7.55
CA LYS A 203 2.70 7.19 -7.62
C LYS A 203 3.39 7.16 -6.26
N HIS A 204 2.77 6.50 -5.28
CA HIS A 204 3.25 6.58 -3.91
C HIS A 204 4.53 5.79 -3.68
N ALA A 205 4.65 4.57 -4.23
CA ALA A 205 5.88 3.79 -4.15
C ALA A 205 7.08 4.55 -4.76
N GLN A 206 6.85 5.30 -5.84
CA GLN A 206 7.86 6.15 -6.46
C GLN A 206 8.25 7.34 -5.56
N GLN A 207 7.33 7.90 -4.76
CA GLN A 207 7.64 8.91 -3.76
C GLN A 207 8.53 8.34 -2.65
N VAL A 208 8.18 7.15 -2.14
CA VAL A 208 8.98 6.43 -1.14
C VAL A 208 10.38 6.09 -1.68
N LEU A 209 10.45 5.60 -2.92
CA LEU A 209 11.72 5.26 -3.57
C LEU A 209 12.64 6.49 -3.67
N ARG A 210 12.13 7.64 -4.13
CA ARG A 210 12.92 8.88 -4.17
C ARG A 210 13.43 9.26 -2.79
N TRP A 211 12.57 9.20 -1.78
CA TRP A 211 12.98 9.52 -0.42
C TRP A 211 14.11 8.59 0.08
N LEU A 212 14.03 7.28 -0.17
CA LEU A 212 15.08 6.33 0.19
C LEU A 212 16.41 6.66 -0.53
N GLN A 213 16.36 7.05 -1.80
CA GLN A 213 17.54 7.44 -2.58
C GLN A 213 18.18 8.73 -2.08
N ASP A 214 17.37 9.69 -1.63
CA ASP A 214 17.84 10.97 -1.08
C ASP A 214 18.37 10.84 0.36
N HIS A 215 18.01 9.73 1.06
CA HIS A 215 18.40 9.45 2.44
C HIS A 215 19.08 8.07 2.52
N PRO A 216 20.28 7.91 1.95
CA PRO A 216 20.99 6.63 2.03
C PRO A 216 21.25 6.24 3.49
N GLY A 217 21.06 4.95 3.81
CA GLY A 217 21.15 4.40 5.17
C GLY A 217 22.55 4.25 5.70
#